data_b51daeecb3d9963951f4ac4b11810c7d
#
_entry.id   b51daeecb3d9963951f4ac4b11810c7d
#
_cell.length_a   1.000
_cell.length_b   1.000
_cell.length_c   1.000
_cell.angle_alpha   90.00
_cell.angle_beta   90.00
_cell.angle_gamma   90.00
#
_symmetry.space_group_name_H-M   'P 1'
#
loop_
_entity.id
_entity.type
_entity.pdbx_description
1 polymer ?
#
loop_
_entity_poly.entity_id
_entity_poly.type
_entity_poly.pdbx_seq_one_letter_code
_entity_poly.pdbx_strand_id
1 'polypeptide(L)'
;APMIVRKRDGGFGYDATDLAAIRRRVGKLKADRIIYVTDVRQSHHFEVLFQVARMAGFLPDDVEAEHVGYGMVLGPDGRPFKTREGGTVSLSDLLDEAETHAAPNIALAAIKYADLSNGLQKDYVFDAERMVQTTGDTGPYLQYAHARVSQILRKAAAEANPNVDPEADLDAMDWGRISVLDEPAEQQLALLLSRFGEIVEVVATDLTPHKLCTYLYELAGAYSVFYEQCPVLRSTGEVRGSRLALCAATRRVLGRGLDL
;
A
#
# COMPACT_ATOMS: atom_id res chain seq x y z
N ALA A 1 6.77 -12.77 -32.14
CA ALA A 1 7.93 -12.44 -32.98
C ALA A 1 9.19 -13.01 -32.29
N PRO A 2 10.22 -13.43 -33.03
CA PRO A 2 11.44 -13.94 -32.43
C PRO A 2 12.19 -12.83 -31.70
N MET A 3 12.80 -13.16 -30.54
CA MET A 3 13.64 -12.23 -29.79
C MET A 3 14.99 -12.03 -30.50
N ILE A 4 15.37 -10.78 -30.74
CA ILE A 4 16.62 -10.43 -31.44
C ILE A 4 17.71 -10.10 -30.43
N VAL A 5 18.50 -11.08 -30.05
CA VAL A 5 19.58 -10.91 -29.08
C VAL A 5 20.75 -10.08 -29.63
N ARG A 6 21.08 -10.25 -30.92
CA ARG A 6 22.13 -9.49 -31.61
C ARG A 6 21.66 -9.04 -32.99
N LYS A 7 21.78 -7.76 -33.27
CA LYS A 7 21.43 -7.15 -34.55
C LYS A 7 22.44 -7.52 -35.64
N ARG A 8 22.07 -7.32 -36.90
CA ARG A 8 22.95 -7.61 -38.05
C ARG A 8 24.23 -6.77 -38.06
N ASP A 9 24.16 -5.54 -37.56
CA ASP A 9 25.29 -4.62 -37.38
C ASP A 9 26.19 -4.97 -36.20
N GLY A 10 25.87 -6.03 -35.44
CA GLY A 10 26.61 -6.47 -34.25
C GLY A 10 26.15 -5.79 -32.97
N GLY A 11 25.25 -4.80 -33.02
CA GLY A 11 24.69 -4.10 -31.87
C GLY A 11 23.73 -4.99 -31.03
N PHE A 12 23.52 -4.60 -29.79
CA PHE A 12 22.58 -5.24 -28.87
C PHE A 12 21.36 -4.33 -28.65
N GLY A 13 20.19 -4.93 -28.48
CA GLY A 13 18.94 -4.25 -28.16
C GLY A 13 18.48 -4.53 -26.73
N TYR A 14 17.28 -4.11 -26.41
CA TYR A 14 16.63 -4.35 -25.12
C TYR A 14 16.58 -5.83 -24.74
N ASP A 15 16.27 -6.69 -25.70
CA ASP A 15 16.21 -8.14 -25.51
C ASP A 15 17.49 -8.71 -24.91
N ALA A 16 18.64 -8.24 -25.39
CA ALA A 16 19.94 -8.70 -24.91
C ALA A 16 20.26 -8.14 -23.49
N THR A 17 19.89 -6.89 -23.24
CA THR A 17 20.11 -6.28 -21.91
C THR A 17 19.22 -6.91 -20.86
N ASP A 18 17.99 -7.24 -21.18
CA ASP A 18 17.05 -7.92 -20.30
C ASP A 18 17.50 -9.35 -19.96
N LEU A 19 17.96 -10.12 -20.97
CA LEU A 19 18.57 -11.44 -20.74
C LEU A 19 19.81 -11.37 -19.85
N ALA A 20 20.67 -10.36 -20.07
CA ALA A 20 21.85 -10.13 -19.24
C ALA A 20 21.47 -9.76 -17.80
N ALA A 21 20.38 -9.00 -17.63
CA ALA A 21 19.85 -8.66 -16.33
C ALA A 21 19.34 -9.88 -15.56
N ILE A 22 18.58 -10.79 -16.21
CA ILE A 22 18.14 -12.06 -15.60
C ILE A 22 19.37 -12.90 -15.18
N ARG A 23 20.32 -13.10 -16.11
CA ARG A 23 21.55 -13.85 -15.81
C ARG A 23 22.30 -13.29 -14.59
N ARG A 24 22.36 -11.95 -14.47
CA ARG A 24 23.01 -11.29 -13.32
C ARG A 24 22.22 -11.50 -12.03
N ARG A 25 20.88 -11.33 -12.08
CA ARG A 25 20.01 -11.47 -10.89
C ARG A 25 20.07 -12.88 -10.33
N VAL A 26 19.96 -13.89 -11.17
CA VAL A 26 20.06 -15.29 -10.79
C VAL A 26 21.50 -15.68 -10.40
N GLY A 27 22.46 -15.43 -11.28
CA GLY A 27 23.84 -15.92 -11.13
C GLY A 27 24.62 -15.17 -10.06
N LYS A 28 24.54 -13.84 -10.01
CA LYS A 28 25.34 -12.99 -9.11
C LYS A 28 24.59 -12.58 -7.85
N LEU A 29 23.32 -12.16 -7.99
CA LEU A 29 22.52 -11.66 -6.85
C LEU A 29 21.78 -12.80 -6.12
N LYS A 30 21.72 -14.00 -6.69
CA LYS A 30 21.05 -15.16 -6.11
C LYS A 30 19.59 -14.91 -5.77
N ALA A 31 18.88 -14.25 -6.69
CA ALA A 31 17.46 -13.99 -6.52
C ALA A 31 16.66 -15.29 -6.69
N ASP A 32 15.77 -15.56 -5.75
CA ASP A 32 14.81 -16.68 -5.78
C ASP A 32 13.53 -16.27 -6.53
N ARG A 33 13.19 -14.96 -6.51
CA ARG A 33 12.05 -14.39 -7.22
C ARG A 33 12.43 -13.06 -7.88
N ILE A 34 12.02 -12.89 -9.13
CA ILE A 34 12.25 -11.67 -9.92
C ILE A 34 10.92 -11.12 -10.38
N ILE A 35 10.57 -9.92 -9.95
CA ILE A 35 9.32 -9.25 -10.32
C ILE A 35 9.64 -8.05 -11.23
N TYR A 36 9.02 -8.02 -12.40
CA TYR A 36 9.10 -6.91 -13.34
C TYR A 36 7.80 -6.12 -13.31
N VAL A 37 7.86 -4.92 -12.74
CA VAL A 37 6.71 -4.02 -12.65
C VAL A 37 6.81 -3.02 -13.79
N THR A 38 6.02 -3.22 -14.85
CA THR A 38 6.01 -2.37 -16.03
C THR A 38 4.60 -2.26 -16.62
N ASP A 39 4.44 -1.42 -17.64
CA ASP A 39 3.17 -1.27 -18.35
C ASP A 39 2.64 -2.62 -18.88
N VAL A 40 1.34 -2.87 -18.70
CA VAL A 40 0.67 -4.11 -19.12
C VAL A 40 0.87 -4.43 -20.61
N ARG A 41 1.07 -3.44 -21.46
CA ARG A 41 1.35 -3.61 -22.89
C ARG A 41 2.67 -4.33 -23.19
N GLN A 42 3.56 -4.46 -22.20
CA GLN A 42 4.82 -5.19 -22.32
C GLN A 42 4.70 -6.68 -21.97
N SER A 43 3.53 -7.18 -21.60
CA SER A 43 3.33 -8.57 -21.14
C SER A 43 3.89 -9.59 -22.13
N HIS A 44 3.63 -9.43 -23.43
CA HIS A 44 4.15 -10.35 -24.45
C HIS A 44 5.69 -10.36 -24.52
N HIS A 45 6.34 -9.20 -24.34
CA HIS A 45 7.80 -9.13 -24.28
C HIS A 45 8.35 -9.97 -23.13
N PHE A 46 7.79 -9.85 -21.93
CA PHE A 46 8.24 -10.60 -20.75
C PHE A 46 7.94 -12.09 -20.85
N GLU A 47 6.81 -12.50 -21.43
CA GLU A 47 6.54 -13.91 -21.72
C GLU A 47 7.65 -14.54 -22.58
N VAL A 48 8.01 -13.88 -23.70
CA VAL A 48 9.08 -14.35 -24.59
C VAL A 48 10.43 -14.30 -23.89
N LEU A 49 10.72 -13.23 -23.13
CA LEU A 49 11.97 -13.06 -22.39
C LEU A 49 12.20 -14.21 -21.42
N PHE A 50 11.20 -14.58 -20.62
CA PHE A 50 11.32 -15.67 -19.64
C PHE A 50 11.51 -17.02 -20.32
N GLN A 51 10.79 -17.29 -21.41
CA GLN A 51 10.99 -18.52 -22.20
C GLN A 51 12.42 -18.61 -22.74
N VAL A 52 12.94 -17.56 -23.36
CA VAL A 52 14.31 -17.55 -23.91
C VAL A 52 15.35 -17.64 -22.80
N ALA A 53 15.14 -16.99 -21.66
CA ALA A 53 16.03 -17.08 -20.50
C ALA A 53 16.11 -18.51 -19.92
N ARG A 54 14.97 -19.24 -19.87
CA ARG A 54 14.94 -20.66 -19.49
C ARG A 54 15.68 -21.52 -20.51
N MET A 55 15.41 -21.35 -21.78
CA MET A 55 16.10 -22.07 -22.87
C MET A 55 17.63 -21.85 -22.87
N ALA A 56 18.07 -20.64 -22.49
CA ALA A 56 19.49 -20.29 -22.37
C ALA A 56 20.15 -20.75 -21.06
N GLY A 57 19.40 -21.34 -20.12
CA GLY A 57 19.87 -21.72 -18.79
C GLY A 57 20.18 -20.54 -17.86
N PHE A 58 19.65 -19.34 -18.15
CA PHE A 58 19.83 -18.15 -17.32
C PHE A 58 18.78 -18.04 -16.21
N LEU A 59 17.63 -18.70 -16.39
CA LEU A 59 16.52 -18.74 -15.46
C LEU A 59 16.18 -20.22 -15.15
N PRO A 60 16.72 -20.80 -14.07
CA PRO A 60 16.39 -22.15 -13.62
C PRO A 60 14.92 -22.28 -13.20
N ASP A 61 14.41 -23.52 -13.13
CA ASP A 61 13.00 -23.79 -12.82
C ASP A 61 12.62 -23.47 -11.38
N ASP A 62 13.58 -23.47 -10.47
CA ASP A 62 13.43 -23.11 -9.06
C ASP A 62 13.47 -21.60 -8.79
N VAL A 63 13.70 -20.78 -9.82
CA VAL A 63 13.63 -19.31 -9.74
C VAL A 63 12.36 -18.81 -10.40
N GLU A 64 11.54 -18.10 -9.63
CA GLU A 64 10.33 -17.45 -10.13
C GLU A 64 10.66 -16.15 -10.88
N ALA A 65 10.07 -15.98 -12.05
CA ALA A 65 10.13 -14.70 -12.78
C ALA A 65 8.73 -14.36 -13.30
N GLU A 66 8.27 -13.17 -12.97
CA GLU A 66 6.93 -12.75 -13.30
C GLU A 66 6.85 -11.28 -13.71
N HIS A 67 5.89 -10.97 -14.56
CA HIS A 67 5.57 -9.62 -15.00
C HIS A 67 4.28 -9.16 -14.33
N VAL A 68 4.40 -8.09 -13.56
CA VAL A 68 3.27 -7.39 -12.95
C VAL A 68 2.99 -6.15 -13.81
N GLY A 69 1.99 -6.27 -14.67
CA GLY A 69 1.57 -5.17 -15.55
C GLY A 69 0.72 -4.15 -14.80
N TYR A 70 0.96 -2.85 -15.04
CA TYR A 70 0.08 -1.79 -14.57
C TYR A 70 -0.61 -1.07 -15.73
N GLY A 71 -1.79 -0.49 -15.42
CA GLY A 71 -2.57 0.32 -16.34
C GLY A 71 -2.05 1.76 -16.47
N MET A 72 -2.84 2.61 -17.12
CA MET A 72 -2.48 4.00 -17.35
C MET A 72 -3.15 4.93 -16.36
N VAL A 73 -2.47 6.03 -16.06
CA VAL A 73 -3.07 7.19 -15.41
C VAL A 73 -3.75 8.05 -16.47
N LEU A 74 -5.04 8.30 -16.29
CA LEU A 74 -5.86 9.06 -17.21
C LEU A 74 -6.12 10.46 -16.66
N GLY A 75 -6.26 11.43 -17.55
CA GLY A 75 -6.75 12.76 -17.20
C GLY A 75 -8.25 12.77 -16.94
N PRO A 76 -8.80 13.94 -16.52
CA PRO A 76 -10.24 14.09 -16.25
C PRO A 76 -11.14 13.79 -17.46
N ASP A 77 -10.59 13.86 -18.68
CA ASP A 77 -11.27 13.54 -19.94
C ASP A 77 -11.26 12.03 -20.27
N GLY A 78 -10.73 11.20 -19.38
CA GLY A 78 -10.60 9.75 -19.58
C GLY A 78 -9.56 9.33 -20.62
N ARG A 79 -8.66 10.23 -21.01
CA ARG A 79 -7.56 9.97 -21.95
C ARG A 79 -6.23 9.94 -21.21
N PRO A 80 -5.19 9.30 -21.82
CA PRO A 80 -3.86 9.34 -21.24
C PRO A 80 -3.44 10.77 -20.89
N PHE A 81 -2.94 10.97 -19.69
CA PHE A 81 -2.59 12.29 -19.18
C PHE A 81 -1.52 12.93 -20.03
N LYS A 82 -1.76 14.18 -20.48
CA LYS A 82 -0.84 14.94 -21.33
C LYS A 82 -0.62 16.32 -20.73
N THR A 83 0.60 16.84 -20.85
CA THR A 83 0.87 18.25 -20.55
C THR A 83 0.08 19.16 -21.48
N ARG A 84 -0.14 20.43 -21.09
CA ARG A 84 -0.79 21.45 -21.93
C ARG A 84 -0.10 21.64 -23.28
N GLU A 85 1.19 21.32 -23.37
CA GLU A 85 2.02 21.36 -24.57
C GLU A 85 2.02 20.04 -25.36
N GLY A 86 1.22 19.03 -24.94
CA GLY A 86 1.08 17.75 -25.64
C GLY A 86 2.12 16.70 -25.29
N GLY A 87 3.00 16.95 -24.31
CA GLY A 87 3.99 16.01 -23.76
C GLY A 87 3.38 14.99 -22.79
N THR A 88 4.18 14.02 -22.36
CA THR A 88 3.82 13.08 -21.28
C THR A 88 3.98 13.79 -19.93
N VAL A 89 2.97 13.69 -19.04
CA VAL A 89 3.05 14.18 -17.67
C VAL A 89 3.99 13.26 -16.88
N SER A 90 4.94 13.86 -16.16
CA SER A 90 5.81 13.11 -15.26
C SER A 90 5.15 12.88 -13.90
N LEU A 91 5.67 11.92 -13.12
CA LEU A 91 5.24 11.75 -11.73
C LEU A 91 5.47 13.00 -10.90
N SER A 92 6.55 13.76 -11.18
CA SER A 92 6.81 15.05 -10.50
C SER A 92 5.70 16.05 -10.74
N ASP A 93 5.19 16.15 -11.98
CA ASP A 93 4.11 17.09 -12.31
C ASP A 93 2.81 16.72 -11.55
N LEU A 94 2.52 15.42 -11.36
CA LEU A 94 1.37 14.96 -10.58
C LEU A 94 1.51 15.27 -9.10
N LEU A 95 2.72 15.11 -8.55
CA LEU A 95 3.03 15.46 -7.17
C LEU A 95 2.91 16.96 -6.94
N ASP A 96 3.49 17.78 -7.83
CA ASP A 96 3.40 19.24 -7.77
C ASP A 96 1.93 19.71 -7.84
N GLU A 97 1.11 19.10 -8.69
CA GLU A 97 -0.32 19.37 -8.75
C GLU A 97 -1.04 19.02 -7.43
N ALA A 98 -0.79 17.85 -6.86
CA ALA A 98 -1.40 17.46 -5.60
C ALA A 98 -0.95 18.35 -4.42
N GLU A 99 0.30 18.85 -4.43
CA GLU A 99 0.82 19.77 -3.43
C GLU A 99 0.18 21.17 -3.50
N THR A 100 -0.46 21.53 -4.61
CA THR A 100 -1.29 22.75 -4.65
C THR A 100 -2.55 22.63 -3.80
N HIS A 101 -2.99 21.41 -3.48
CA HIS A 101 -4.23 21.14 -2.73
C HIS A 101 -3.97 20.71 -1.28
N ALA A 102 -2.77 20.22 -0.95
CA ALA A 102 -2.46 19.70 0.38
C ALA A 102 -0.95 19.81 0.71
N ALA A 103 -0.60 19.64 1.98
CA ALA A 103 0.80 19.55 2.40
C ALA A 103 1.53 18.36 1.72
N PRO A 104 2.85 18.42 1.49
CA PRO A 104 3.58 17.43 0.71
C PRO A 104 3.39 15.98 1.15
N ASN A 105 3.37 15.73 2.46
CA ASN A 105 3.14 14.39 3.01
C ASN A 105 1.72 13.85 2.77
N ILE A 106 0.73 14.73 2.71
CA ILE A 106 -0.66 14.39 2.38
C ILE A 106 -0.81 14.14 0.88
N ALA A 107 -0.21 15.00 0.05
CA ALA A 107 -0.19 14.86 -1.40
C ALA A 107 0.48 13.54 -1.83
N LEU A 108 1.63 13.21 -1.26
CA LEU A 108 2.31 11.93 -1.50
C LEU A 108 1.45 10.73 -1.12
N ALA A 109 0.83 10.76 0.07
CA ALA A 109 -0.06 9.68 0.52
C ALA A 109 -1.28 9.53 -0.40
N ALA A 110 -1.85 10.64 -0.86
CA ALA A 110 -2.98 10.64 -1.77
C ALA A 110 -2.66 9.94 -3.11
N ILE A 111 -1.51 10.27 -3.71
CA ILE A 111 -1.07 9.68 -4.98
C ILE A 111 -0.70 8.20 -4.80
N LYS A 112 0.11 7.84 -3.81
CA LYS A 112 0.47 6.45 -3.53
C LYS A 112 -0.79 5.58 -3.34
N TYR A 113 -1.73 6.06 -2.55
CA TYR A 113 -2.96 5.34 -2.29
C TYR A 113 -3.84 5.20 -3.54
N ALA A 114 -4.00 6.27 -4.32
CA ALA A 114 -4.78 6.23 -5.55
C ALA A 114 -4.21 5.21 -6.56
N ASP A 115 -2.90 5.13 -6.66
CA ASP A 115 -2.23 4.16 -7.54
C ASP A 115 -2.39 2.72 -7.02
N LEU A 116 -2.14 2.48 -5.73
CA LEU A 116 -2.14 1.15 -5.13
C LEU A 116 -3.53 0.59 -4.81
N SER A 117 -4.56 1.44 -4.61
CA SER A 117 -5.93 1.00 -4.28
C SER A 117 -6.71 0.50 -5.48
N ASN A 118 -6.25 0.80 -6.69
CA ASN A 118 -6.81 0.25 -7.91
C ASN A 118 -6.19 -1.11 -8.24
N GLY A 119 -6.96 -2.02 -8.86
CA GLY A 119 -6.36 -3.23 -9.43
C GLY A 119 -5.27 -2.81 -10.42
N LEU A 120 -4.04 -3.29 -10.24
CA LEU A 120 -2.86 -2.79 -10.95
C LEU A 120 -3.04 -2.64 -12.46
N GLN A 121 -3.71 -3.59 -13.13
CA GLN A 121 -3.93 -3.56 -14.59
C GLN A 121 -5.04 -2.61 -15.04
N LYS A 122 -5.75 -1.97 -14.10
CA LYS A 122 -6.82 -1.04 -14.43
C LYS A 122 -6.28 0.37 -14.61
N ASP A 123 -6.77 1.05 -15.64
CA ASP A 123 -6.58 2.48 -15.77
C ASP A 123 -7.36 3.22 -14.67
N TYR A 124 -6.83 4.34 -14.18
CA TYR A 124 -7.57 5.20 -13.26
C TYR A 124 -7.46 6.67 -13.64
N VAL A 125 -8.45 7.47 -13.25
CA VAL A 125 -8.48 8.91 -13.50
C VAL A 125 -7.78 9.63 -12.36
N PHE A 126 -6.79 10.46 -12.69
CA PHE A 126 -6.14 11.33 -11.74
C PHE A 126 -7.01 12.55 -11.43
N ASP A 127 -7.31 12.74 -10.15
CA ASP A 127 -8.10 13.86 -9.62
C ASP A 127 -7.48 14.28 -8.26
N ALA A 128 -6.55 15.23 -8.32
CA ALA A 128 -5.78 15.66 -7.16
C ALA A 128 -6.68 16.19 -6.03
N GLU A 129 -7.70 16.98 -6.37
CA GLU A 129 -8.62 17.58 -5.39
C GLU A 129 -9.39 16.49 -4.61
N ARG A 130 -9.86 15.46 -5.30
CA ARG A 130 -10.55 14.31 -4.69
C ARG A 130 -9.59 13.44 -3.88
N MET A 131 -8.40 13.16 -4.40
CA MET A 131 -7.41 12.26 -3.78
C MET A 131 -6.90 12.76 -2.44
N VAL A 132 -6.80 14.07 -2.24
CA VAL A 132 -6.32 14.68 -0.98
C VAL A 132 -7.40 14.81 0.10
N GLN A 133 -8.63 14.39 -0.15
CA GLN A 133 -9.72 14.47 0.83
C GLN A 133 -9.44 13.54 2.03
N THR A 134 -9.80 14.01 3.23
CA THR A 134 -9.73 13.22 4.48
C THR A 134 -11.01 12.41 4.73
N THR A 135 -11.83 12.21 3.71
CA THR A 135 -13.06 11.43 3.71
C THR A 135 -13.11 10.55 2.46
N GLY A 136 -13.84 9.44 2.53
CA GLY A 136 -13.90 8.47 1.43
C GLY A 136 -12.67 7.56 1.39
N ASP A 137 -12.52 6.82 0.30
CA ASP A 137 -11.45 5.85 0.08
C ASP A 137 -10.18 6.54 -0.43
N THR A 138 -9.40 7.12 0.49
CA THR A 138 -8.21 7.91 0.21
C THR A 138 -7.08 7.64 1.21
N GLY A 139 -5.82 7.86 0.79
CA GLY A 139 -4.66 7.76 1.68
C GLY A 139 -4.73 8.73 2.88
N PRO A 140 -5.06 10.03 2.66
CA PRO A 140 -5.26 10.97 3.76
C PRO A 140 -6.33 10.57 4.78
N TYR A 141 -7.39 9.88 4.36
CA TYR A 141 -8.38 9.32 5.29
C TYR A 141 -7.76 8.29 6.23
N LEU A 142 -6.90 7.40 5.73
CA LEU A 142 -6.20 6.41 6.57
C LEU A 142 -5.20 7.08 7.54
N GLN A 143 -4.46 8.09 7.06
CA GLN A 143 -3.59 8.90 7.93
C GLN A 143 -4.39 9.60 9.04
N TYR A 144 -5.54 10.16 8.69
CA TYR A 144 -6.43 10.79 9.65
C TYR A 144 -6.97 9.77 10.69
N ALA A 145 -7.39 8.57 10.25
CA ALA A 145 -7.83 7.51 11.15
C ALA A 145 -6.70 7.10 12.13
N HIS A 146 -5.46 6.93 11.63
CA HIS A 146 -4.30 6.63 12.47
C HIS A 146 -3.99 7.75 13.48
N ALA A 147 -4.05 9.01 13.06
CA ALA A 147 -3.86 10.16 13.95
C ALA A 147 -4.93 10.23 15.03
N ARG A 148 -6.18 9.96 14.66
CA ARG A 148 -7.33 9.98 15.59
C ARG A 148 -7.20 8.90 16.68
N VAL A 149 -6.85 7.66 16.31
CA VAL A 149 -6.65 6.61 17.31
C VAL A 149 -5.43 6.91 18.19
N SER A 150 -4.35 7.44 17.63
CA SER A 150 -3.17 7.87 18.40
C SER A 150 -3.51 8.94 19.43
N GLN A 151 -4.36 9.90 19.07
CA GLN A 151 -4.80 10.96 20.00
C GLN A 151 -5.60 10.41 21.19
N ILE A 152 -6.42 9.36 21.00
CA ILE A 152 -7.16 8.70 22.08
C ILE A 152 -6.19 8.04 23.06
N LEU A 153 -5.21 7.33 22.56
CA LEU A 153 -4.18 6.68 23.38
C LEU A 153 -3.34 7.71 24.15
N ARG A 154 -2.95 8.83 23.52
CA ARG A 154 -2.25 9.93 24.21
C ARG A 154 -3.09 10.51 25.34
N LYS A 155 -4.38 10.73 25.14
CA LYS A 155 -5.29 11.19 26.19
C LYS A 155 -5.39 10.18 27.35
N ALA A 156 -5.54 8.89 27.03
CA ALA A 156 -5.59 7.85 28.06
C ALA A 156 -4.28 7.76 28.85
N ALA A 157 -3.12 7.90 28.21
CA ALA A 157 -1.81 7.93 28.86
C ALA A 157 -1.69 9.14 29.80
N ALA A 158 -2.09 10.33 29.37
CA ALA A 158 -2.07 11.55 30.15
C ALA A 158 -3.02 11.49 31.37
N GLU A 159 -4.19 10.84 31.24
CA GLU A 159 -5.10 10.58 32.38
C GLU A 159 -4.48 9.64 33.42
N ALA A 160 -3.74 8.62 32.96
CA ALA A 160 -3.07 7.66 33.84
C ALA A 160 -1.80 8.24 34.49
N ASN A 161 -1.05 9.05 33.77
CA ASN A 161 0.16 9.72 34.24
C ASN A 161 0.26 11.14 33.65
N PRO A 162 -0.11 12.19 34.43
CA PRO A 162 -0.04 13.58 33.92
C PRO A 162 1.37 14.06 33.52
N ASN A 163 2.42 13.35 33.92
CA ASN A 163 3.81 13.66 33.58
C ASN A 163 4.35 12.80 32.42
N VAL A 164 3.49 12.05 31.71
CA VAL A 164 3.91 11.27 30.57
C VAL A 164 4.40 12.22 29.46
N ASP A 165 5.50 11.86 28.82
CA ASP A 165 5.99 12.59 27.66
C ASP A 165 4.92 12.59 26.54
N PRO A 166 4.45 13.75 26.05
CA PRO A 166 3.51 13.82 24.94
C PRO A 166 3.99 13.13 23.66
N GLU A 167 5.30 13.03 23.45
CA GLU A 167 5.92 12.36 22.31
C GLU A 167 6.34 10.90 22.61
N ALA A 168 5.96 10.35 23.78
CA ALA A 168 6.27 8.97 24.12
C ALA A 168 5.78 7.99 23.03
N ASP A 169 6.57 6.94 22.83
CA ASP A 169 6.20 5.87 21.89
C ASP A 169 5.00 5.08 22.42
N LEU A 170 3.86 5.27 21.77
CA LEU A 170 2.61 4.60 22.11
C LEU A 170 2.67 3.08 21.90
N ASP A 171 3.56 2.58 21.03
CA ASP A 171 3.70 1.14 20.78
C ASP A 171 4.54 0.45 21.87
N ALA A 172 5.35 1.20 22.60
CA ALA A 172 6.12 0.71 23.73
C ALA A 172 5.29 0.65 25.04
N MET A 173 4.10 1.27 25.06
CA MET A 173 3.24 1.28 26.24
C MET A 173 2.44 -0.01 26.40
N ASP A 174 2.20 -0.42 27.66
CA ASP A 174 1.28 -1.51 27.97
C ASP A 174 -0.17 -1.00 27.99
N TRP A 175 -0.94 -1.38 27.00
CA TRP A 175 -2.36 -1.06 26.86
C TRP A 175 -3.29 -2.17 27.38
N GLY A 176 -2.71 -3.21 28.03
CA GLY A 176 -3.47 -4.36 28.53
C GLY A 176 -3.82 -5.38 27.45
N ARG A 177 -4.89 -6.11 27.70
CA ARG A 177 -5.37 -7.19 26.81
C ARG A 177 -6.79 -6.92 26.35
N ILE A 178 -7.13 -7.46 25.18
CA ILE A 178 -8.51 -7.58 24.71
C ILE A 178 -9.12 -8.77 25.45
N SER A 179 -9.92 -8.49 26.48
CA SER A 179 -10.52 -9.50 27.38
C SER A 179 -12.05 -9.48 27.35
N VAL A 180 -12.66 -8.35 26.98
CA VAL A 180 -14.09 -8.13 26.93
C VAL A 180 -14.46 -7.59 25.54
N LEU A 181 -15.44 -8.23 24.88
CA LEU A 181 -15.95 -7.87 23.55
C LEU A 181 -17.48 -8.02 23.58
N ASP A 182 -18.16 -7.20 24.40
CA ASP A 182 -19.61 -7.32 24.61
C ASP A 182 -20.42 -6.67 23.48
N GLU A 183 -19.87 -5.63 22.86
CA GLU A 183 -20.54 -4.88 21.80
C GLU A 183 -20.21 -5.44 20.40
N PRO A 184 -21.17 -5.49 19.49
CA PRO A 184 -20.93 -5.94 18.11
C PRO A 184 -19.80 -5.17 17.41
N ALA A 185 -19.65 -3.87 17.66
CA ALA A 185 -18.60 -3.05 17.09
C ALA A 185 -17.21 -3.44 17.60
N GLU A 186 -17.07 -3.85 18.86
CA GLU A 186 -15.83 -4.39 19.42
C GLU A 186 -15.44 -5.72 18.76
N GLN A 187 -16.42 -6.62 18.58
CA GLN A 187 -16.23 -7.92 17.95
C GLN A 187 -15.81 -7.79 16.49
N GLN A 188 -16.48 -6.91 15.73
CA GLN A 188 -16.17 -6.66 14.33
C GLN A 188 -14.76 -6.08 14.16
N LEU A 189 -14.36 -5.12 15.00
CA LEU A 189 -13.03 -4.54 14.98
C LEU A 189 -11.96 -5.58 15.31
N ALA A 190 -12.17 -6.39 16.36
CA ALA A 190 -11.25 -7.46 16.75
C ALA A 190 -11.08 -8.51 15.63
N LEU A 191 -12.16 -8.88 14.95
CA LEU A 191 -12.13 -9.82 13.83
C LEU A 191 -11.31 -9.26 12.67
N LEU A 192 -11.50 -7.99 12.30
CA LEU A 192 -10.70 -7.37 11.23
C LEU A 192 -9.22 -7.30 11.61
N LEU A 193 -8.90 -6.91 12.85
CA LEU A 193 -7.51 -6.87 13.34
C LEU A 193 -6.81 -8.23 13.25
N SER A 194 -7.53 -9.34 13.52
CA SER A 194 -6.95 -10.69 13.44
C SER A 194 -6.57 -11.12 12.02
N ARG A 195 -7.12 -10.48 10.99
CA ARG A 195 -6.90 -10.84 9.57
C ARG A 195 -5.68 -10.17 8.93
N PHE A 196 -5.01 -9.23 9.62
CA PHE A 196 -3.92 -8.46 9.02
C PHE A 196 -2.81 -9.33 8.44
N GLY A 197 -2.36 -10.36 9.18
CA GLY A 197 -1.31 -11.27 8.72
C GLY A 197 -1.70 -12.02 7.44
N GLU A 198 -2.93 -12.56 7.40
CA GLU A 198 -3.48 -13.22 6.20
C GLU A 198 -3.48 -12.29 4.98
N ILE A 199 -3.93 -11.03 5.16
CA ILE A 199 -3.97 -10.06 4.06
C ILE A 199 -2.57 -9.75 3.53
N VAL A 200 -1.57 -9.58 4.41
CA VAL A 200 -0.19 -9.34 4.01
C VAL A 200 0.37 -10.53 3.20
N GLU A 201 0.11 -11.76 3.63
CA GLU A 201 0.52 -12.98 2.90
C GLU A 201 -0.14 -13.06 1.53
N VAL A 202 -1.44 -12.79 1.43
CA VAL A 202 -2.17 -12.77 0.15
C VAL A 202 -1.58 -11.71 -0.78
N VAL A 203 -1.31 -10.50 -0.28
CA VAL A 203 -0.72 -9.42 -1.09
C VAL A 203 0.68 -9.79 -1.58
N ALA A 204 1.52 -10.37 -0.73
CA ALA A 204 2.88 -10.78 -1.08
C ALA A 204 2.90 -11.93 -2.11
N THR A 205 1.92 -12.85 -2.01
CA THR A 205 1.80 -14.00 -2.92
C THR A 205 1.23 -13.58 -4.28
N ASP A 206 0.10 -12.86 -4.26
CA ASP A 206 -0.65 -12.52 -5.47
C ASP A 206 -0.15 -11.22 -6.13
N LEU A 207 0.72 -10.44 -5.48
CA LEU A 207 1.18 -9.12 -5.89
C LEU A 207 0.01 -8.15 -6.14
N THR A 208 -0.94 -8.13 -5.20
CA THR A 208 -2.20 -7.38 -5.29
C THR A 208 -2.34 -6.31 -4.19
N PRO A 209 -1.58 -5.20 -4.24
CA PRO A 209 -1.56 -4.18 -3.18
C PRO A 209 -2.94 -3.58 -2.89
N HIS A 210 -3.84 -3.52 -3.86
CA HIS A 210 -5.21 -3.03 -3.66
C HIS A 210 -5.99 -3.80 -2.60
N LYS A 211 -5.67 -5.09 -2.35
CA LYS A 211 -6.29 -5.86 -1.26
C LYS A 211 -5.91 -5.32 0.12
N LEU A 212 -4.66 -4.86 0.29
CA LEU A 212 -4.24 -4.18 1.52
C LEU A 212 -4.95 -2.84 1.69
N CYS A 213 -5.01 -2.03 0.63
CA CYS A 213 -5.73 -0.75 0.66
C CYS A 213 -7.21 -0.93 1.06
N THR A 214 -7.90 -1.88 0.43
CA THR A 214 -9.30 -2.21 0.77
C THR A 214 -9.44 -2.63 2.24
N TYR A 215 -8.55 -3.51 2.72
CA TYR A 215 -8.55 -3.95 4.11
C TYR A 215 -8.33 -2.79 5.09
N LEU A 216 -7.37 -1.89 4.82
CA LEU A 216 -7.10 -0.75 5.69
C LEU A 216 -8.28 0.24 5.72
N TYR A 217 -8.95 0.43 4.60
CA TYR A 217 -10.16 1.25 4.53
C TYR A 217 -11.31 0.64 5.34
N GLU A 218 -11.55 -0.67 5.21
CA GLU A 218 -12.53 -1.40 6.02
C GLU A 218 -12.21 -1.33 7.52
N LEU A 219 -10.95 -1.49 7.90
CA LEU A 219 -10.49 -1.40 9.29
C LEU A 219 -10.72 0.01 9.86
N ALA A 220 -10.39 1.06 9.11
CA ALA A 220 -10.62 2.45 9.50
C ALA A 220 -12.11 2.75 9.66
N GLY A 221 -12.96 2.20 8.77
CA GLY A 221 -14.41 2.28 8.87
C GLY A 221 -14.96 1.58 10.12
N ALA A 222 -14.53 0.35 10.39
CA ALA A 222 -14.93 -0.39 11.59
C ALA A 222 -14.47 0.30 12.88
N TYR A 223 -13.26 0.88 12.87
CA TYR A 223 -12.79 1.69 13.98
C TYR A 223 -13.65 2.93 14.21
N SER A 224 -14.13 3.59 13.16
CA SER A 224 -15.01 4.74 13.30
C SER A 224 -16.34 4.36 13.96
N VAL A 225 -16.95 3.23 13.56
CA VAL A 225 -18.17 2.69 14.19
C VAL A 225 -17.91 2.32 15.65
N PHE A 226 -16.81 1.64 15.94
CA PHE A 226 -16.41 1.32 17.31
C PHE A 226 -16.25 2.57 18.16
N TYR A 227 -15.59 3.60 17.66
CA TYR A 227 -15.37 4.85 18.37
C TYR A 227 -16.66 5.58 18.73
N GLU A 228 -17.65 5.54 17.85
CA GLU A 228 -18.96 6.19 18.04
C GLU A 228 -19.83 5.43 19.05
N GLN A 229 -19.81 4.09 19.00
CA GLN A 229 -20.70 3.24 19.79
C GLN A 229 -20.09 2.83 21.13
N CYS A 230 -18.77 2.75 21.23
CA CYS A 230 -18.05 2.25 22.39
C CYS A 230 -17.20 3.35 23.04
N PRO A 231 -17.71 4.10 24.03
CA PRO A 231 -16.94 5.18 24.68
C PRO A 231 -15.67 4.62 25.35
N VAL A 232 -14.49 4.91 24.81
CA VAL A 232 -13.21 4.37 25.29
C VAL A 232 -12.81 5.02 26.61
N LEU A 233 -12.66 6.35 26.63
CA LEU A 233 -12.14 7.09 27.79
C LEU A 233 -13.12 7.15 28.97
N ARG A 234 -14.42 7.04 28.70
CA ARG A 234 -15.48 7.07 29.74
C ARG A 234 -15.77 5.70 30.35
N SER A 235 -15.25 4.63 29.76
CA SER A 235 -15.37 3.28 30.32
C SER A 235 -14.46 3.09 31.53
N THR A 236 -14.72 2.07 32.32
CA THR A 236 -13.95 1.75 33.54
C THR A 236 -13.60 0.27 33.60
N GLY A 237 -12.67 -0.12 34.45
CA GLY A 237 -12.31 -1.51 34.69
C GLY A 237 -11.84 -2.27 33.45
N GLU A 238 -12.23 -3.52 33.33
CA GLU A 238 -11.82 -4.42 32.26
C GLU A 238 -12.31 -3.95 30.89
N VAL A 239 -13.51 -3.38 30.79
CA VAL A 239 -14.06 -2.84 29.54
C VAL A 239 -13.18 -1.72 28.99
N ARG A 240 -12.72 -0.77 29.87
CA ARG A 240 -11.79 0.28 29.45
C ARG A 240 -10.47 -0.31 28.96
N GLY A 241 -9.90 -1.25 29.71
CA GLY A 241 -8.63 -1.90 29.32
C GLY A 241 -8.75 -2.59 27.97
N SER A 242 -9.81 -3.35 27.75
CA SER A 242 -10.07 -4.03 26.47
C SER A 242 -10.23 -3.05 25.29
N ARG A 243 -10.95 -1.94 25.48
CA ARG A 243 -11.13 -0.89 24.46
C ARG A 243 -9.84 -0.15 24.13
N LEU A 244 -9.00 0.13 25.14
CA LEU A 244 -7.67 0.70 24.90
C LEU A 244 -6.76 -0.25 24.16
N ALA A 245 -6.79 -1.55 24.47
CA ALA A 245 -6.05 -2.58 23.75
C ALA A 245 -6.50 -2.69 22.28
N LEU A 246 -7.82 -2.59 22.01
CA LEU A 246 -8.35 -2.51 20.63
C LEU A 246 -7.84 -1.25 19.91
N CYS A 247 -7.83 -0.08 20.55
CA CYS A 247 -7.27 1.14 19.98
C CYS A 247 -5.76 0.96 19.67
N ALA A 248 -4.98 0.40 20.59
CA ALA A 248 -3.55 0.18 20.39
C ALA A 248 -3.28 -0.78 19.21
N ALA A 249 -4.02 -1.88 19.13
CA ALA A 249 -3.94 -2.82 18.02
C ALA A 249 -4.31 -2.15 16.70
N THR A 250 -5.40 -1.36 16.66
CA THR A 250 -5.83 -0.61 15.47
C THR A 250 -4.76 0.37 14.99
N ARG A 251 -4.19 1.15 15.92
CA ARG A 251 -3.10 2.08 15.61
C ARG A 251 -1.91 1.36 14.97
N ARG A 252 -1.49 0.26 15.59
CA ARG A 252 -0.34 -0.54 15.11
C ARG A 252 -0.59 -1.12 13.72
N VAL A 253 -1.77 -1.68 13.47
CA VAL A 253 -2.12 -2.26 12.17
C VAL A 253 -2.24 -1.19 11.10
N LEU A 254 -2.91 -0.05 11.37
CA LEU A 254 -2.99 1.07 10.43
C LEU A 254 -1.59 1.63 10.13
N GLY A 255 -0.75 1.83 11.16
CA GLY A 255 0.61 2.32 10.98
C GLY A 255 1.44 1.37 10.11
N ARG A 256 1.44 0.07 10.44
CA ARG A 256 2.15 -0.94 9.63
C ARG A 256 1.63 -1.05 8.21
N GLY A 257 0.31 -0.97 8.01
CA GLY A 257 -0.28 -0.98 6.67
C GLY A 257 0.05 0.27 5.86
N LEU A 258 0.24 1.42 6.48
CA LEU A 258 0.69 2.66 5.83
C LEU A 258 2.20 2.66 5.52
N ASP A 259 3.00 1.90 6.25
CA ASP A 259 4.44 1.73 6.01
C ASP A 259 4.73 0.77 4.83
N LEU A 260 3.83 -0.19 4.57
CA LEU A 260 3.93 -1.16 3.46
C LEU A 260 3.54 -0.55 2.12
#